data_ea298384c4afca8e24e13e065b8728b7
#
_entry.id   ea298384c4afca8e24e13e065b8728b7
#
_cell.length_a   1.000
_cell.length_b   1.000
_cell.length_c   1.000
_cell.angle_alpha   90.00
_cell.angle_beta   90.00
_cell.angle_gamma   90.00
#
_symmetry.space_group_name_H-M   'P 1'
#
loop_
_entity.id
_entity.type
_entity.pdbx_description
1 polymer ?
#
loop_
_entity_poly.entity_id
_entity_poly.type
_entity_poly.pdbx_seq_one_letter_code
_entity_poly.pdbx_strand_id
1 'polypeptide(L)'
;ILRGQIDAADFKNYILSMLFLKRLSDRFEEEVERSIADGVDPEVAANDPDEHEFYLPPECRWGAISAPGDVNLGEVLNRASIEIEAANAPRLDGILRTTNWNDDSKLGTPANRNRIIRNLLVHFSDLSLRDDHLENPNVLGDAYEYLIKQFADDAGKKGGEFYTPRSVVRLLVELLDPREGMWICDPTAGSGGMLIYAAQYV
;
A
#
# COMPACT_ATOMS: atom_id res chain seq x y z
N ILE A 1 5.04 5.95 17.21
CA ILE A 1 3.59 5.88 17.31
C ILE A 1 3.15 4.48 17.79
N LEU A 2 3.56 3.43 17.14
CA LEU A 2 3.08 2.08 17.37
C LEU A 2 3.96 1.27 18.36
N ARG A 3 5.26 1.62 18.55
CA ARG A 3 6.17 0.91 19.45
C ARG A 3 5.62 0.89 20.89
N GLY A 4 5.51 -0.30 21.47
CA GLY A 4 4.99 -0.52 22.83
C GLY A 4 3.46 -0.54 22.97
N GLN A 5 2.71 -0.40 21.87
CA GLN A 5 1.24 -0.44 21.88
C GLN A 5 0.65 -1.60 21.08
N ILE A 6 1.38 -2.12 20.10
CA ILE A 6 0.99 -3.24 19.25
C ILE A 6 2.19 -4.18 19.15
N ASP A 7 1.95 -5.49 19.02
CA ASP A 7 3.00 -6.48 18.75
C ASP A 7 3.73 -6.11 17.45
N ALA A 8 5.06 -6.22 17.47
CA ALA A 8 5.89 -5.91 16.32
C ALA A 8 5.48 -6.69 15.05
N ALA A 9 5.00 -7.92 15.21
CA ALA A 9 4.53 -8.76 14.11
C ALA A 9 3.27 -8.20 13.41
N ASP A 10 2.38 -7.54 14.17
CA ASP A 10 1.15 -6.95 13.64
C ASP A 10 1.38 -5.54 13.07
N PHE A 11 2.39 -4.85 13.55
CA PHE A 11 2.75 -3.49 13.22
C PHE A 11 2.96 -3.26 11.71
N LYS A 12 3.65 -4.21 11.05
CA LYS A 12 3.93 -4.15 9.60
C LYS A 12 2.64 -4.05 8.79
N ASN A 13 1.59 -4.79 9.17
CA ASN A 13 0.35 -4.84 8.41
C ASN A 13 -0.37 -3.49 8.42
N TYR A 14 -0.43 -2.80 9.57
CA TYR A 14 -1.03 -1.47 9.66
C TYR A 14 -0.25 -0.43 8.86
N ILE A 15 1.09 -0.46 8.93
CA ILE A 15 1.94 0.46 8.16
C ILE A 15 1.78 0.21 6.65
N LEU A 16 1.83 -1.05 6.22
CA LEU A 16 1.70 -1.40 4.80
C LEU A 16 0.33 -1.05 4.24
N SER A 17 -0.76 -1.33 4.98
CA SER A 17 -2.10 -0.96 4.55
C SER A 17 -2.25 0.55 4.42
N MET A 18 -1.70 1.32 5.37
CA MET A 18 -1.72 2.79 5.30
C MET A 18 -0.88 3.32 4.13
N LEU A 19 0.32 2.75 3.93
CA LEU A 19 1.20 3.09 2.81
C LEU A 19 0.52 2.82 1.46
N PHE A 20 -0.17 1.69 1.35
CA PHE A 20 -0.88 1.32 0.14
C PHE A 20 -2.07 2.25 -0.14
N LEU A 21 -2.89 2.56 0.87
CA LEU A 21 -3.99 3.52 0.75
C LEU A 21 -3.47 4.91 0.34
N LYS A 22 -2.38 5.37 0.95
CA LYS A 22 -1.76 6.65 0.59
C LYS A 22 -1.26 6.65 -0.86
N ARG A 23 -0.57 5.58 -1.27
CA ARG A 23 -0.08 5.45 -2.65
C ARG A 23 -1.21 5.43 -3.68
N LEU A 24 -2.28 4.67 -3.42
CA LEU A 24 -3.46 4.66 -4.29
C LEU A 24 -4.05 6.07 -4.44
N SER A 25 -4.17 6.82 -3.32
CA SER A 25 -4.69 8.18 -3.36
C SER A 25 -3.77 9.14 -4.11
N ASP A 26 -2.46 9.08 -3.89
CA ASP A 26 -1.52 9.94 -4.60
C ASP A 26 -1.52 9.65 -6.10
N ARG A 27 -1.57 8.37 -6.48
CA ARG A 27 -1.68 7.97 -7.88
C ARG A 27 -2.97 8.44 -8.53
N PHE A 28 -4.09 8.29 -7.85
CA PHE A 28 -5.39 8.78 -8.29
C PHE A 28 -5.36 10.30 -8.55
N GLU A 29 -4.79 11.08 -7.62
CA GLU A 29 -4.67 12.52 -7.76
C GLU A 29 -3.79 12.91 -8.98
N GLU A 30 -2.68 12.19 -9.21
CA GLU A 30 -1.83 12.38 -10.41
C GLU A 30 -2.58 12.11 -11.71
N GLU A 31 -3.43 11.08 -11.72
CA GLU A 31 -4.24 10.73 -12.89
C GLU A 31 -5.28 11.80 -13.16
N VAL A 32 -5.99 12.28 -12.15
CA VAL A 32 -6.93 13.42 -12.26
C VAL A 32 -6.23 14.65 -12.83
N GLU A 33 -5.08 15.05 -12.27
CA GLU A 33 -4.32 16.20 -12.73
C GLU A 33 -3.88 16.05 -14.18
N ARG A 34 -3.46 14.85 -14.59
CA ARG A 34 -3.05 14.53 -15.98
C ARG A 34 -4.23 14.64 -16.95
N SER A 35 -5.36 13.99 -16.64
CA SER A 35 -6.57 14.03 -17.47
C SER A 35 -7.08 15.46 -17.65
N ILE A 36 -7.06 16.30 -16.60
CA ILE A 36 -7.40 17.72 -16.69
C ILE A 36 -6.41 18.47 -17.61
N ALA A 37 -5.12 18.20 -17.49
CA ALA A 37 -4.11 18.81 -18.34
C ALA A 37 -4.27 18.42 -19.83
N ASP A 38 -4.76 17.22 -20.09
CA ASP A 38 -5.08 16.70 -21.43
C ASP A 38 -6.44 17.21 -21.96
N GLY A 39 -7.16 18.02 -21.18
CA GLY A 39 -8.38 18.71 -21.58
C GLY A 39 -9.67 18.00 -21.21
N VAL A 40 -9.62 16.97 -20.36
CA VAL A 40 -10.80 16.32 -19.81
C VAL A 40 -11.48 17.25 -18.80
N ASP A 41 -12.82 17.25 -18.77
CA ASP A 41 -13.58 18.01 -17.78
C ASP A 41 -13.20 17.56 -16.36
N PRO A 42 -12.96 18.50 -15.41
CA PRO A 42 -12.52 18.14 -14.07
C PRO A 42 -13.48 17.21 -13.30
N GLU A 43 -14.79 17.30 -13.54
CA GLU A 43 -15.77 16.42 -12.91
C GLU A 43 -15.68 15.00 -13.49
N VAL A 44 -15.48 14.88 -14.79
CA VAL A 44 -15.24 13.58 -15.47
C VAL A 44 -13.89 13.02 -15.03
N ALA A 45 -12.81 13.80 -15.10
CA ALA A 45 -11.49 13.38 -14.65
C ALA A 45 -11.45 12.85 -13.21
N ALA A 46 -12.30 13.38 -12.33
CA ALA A 46 -12.34 12.94 -10.94
C ALA A 46 -13.29 11.77 -10.68
N ASN A 47 -14.30 11.54 -11.50
CA ASN A 47 -15.40 10.61 -11.13
C ASN A 47 -15.67 9.51 -12.17
N ASP A 48 -15.03 9.53 -13.34
CA ASP A 48 -15.15 8.46 -14.32
C ASP A 48 -14.12 7.35 -14.01
N PRO A 49 -14.55 6.12 -13.67
CA PRO A 49 -13.62 5.01 -13.39
C PRO A 49 -12.68 4.68 -14.57
N ASP A 50 -13.10 4.94 -15.80
CA ASP A 50 -12.30 4.63 -17.00
C ASP A 50 -11.09 5.55 -17.19
N GLU A 51 -11.06 6.69 -16.47
CA GLU A 51 -9.91 7.62 -16.45
C GLU A 51 -8.79 7.18 -15.49
N HIS A 52 -8.99 6.09 -14.72
CA HIS A 52 -8.08 5.68 -13.66
C HIS A 52 -7.59 4.25 -13.77
N GLU A 53 -6.33 4.06 -13.42
CA GLU A 53 -5.80 2.70 -13.23
C GLU A 53 -6.49 2.01 -12.05
N PHE A 54 -6.69 2.75 -10.95
CA PHE A 54 -7.46 2.35 -9.77
C PHE A 54 -8.39 3.48 -9.36
N TYR A 55 -9.69 3.27 -9.51
CA TYR A 55 -10.68 4.26 -9.14
C TYR A 55 -10.88 4.33 -7.62
N LEU A 56 -10.91 5.54 -7.08
CA LEU A 56 -11.20 5.80 -5.67
C LEU A 56 -12.54 6.56 -5.53
N PRO A 57 -13.57 5.92 -4.91
CA PRO A 57 -14.80 6.61 -4.56
C PRO A 57 -14.51 7.88 -3.73
N PRO A 58 -15.29 8.96 -3.89
CA PRO A 58 -15.01 10.26 -3.24
C PRO A 58 -14.76 10.18 -1.74
N GLU A 59 -15.52 9.36 -1.01
CA GLU A 59 -15.42 9.14 0.43
C GLU A 59 -14.20 8.28 0.84
N CYS A 60 -13.55 7.63 -0.13
CA CYS A 60 -12.37 6.79 0.10
C CYS A 60 -11.05 7.48 -0.23
N ARG A 61 -11.09 8.71 -0.77
CA ARG A 61 -9.90 9.50 -1.11
C ARG A 61 -9.20 10.00 0.15
N TRP A 62 -7.89 10.18 0.08
CA TRP A 62 -7.08 10.55 1.26
C TRP A 62 -7.63 11.76 2.01
N GLY A 63 -8.03 12.80 1.29
CA GLY A 63 -8.63 14.01 1.90
C GLY A 63 -9.89 13.71 2.71
N ALA A 64 -10.73 12.78 2.28
CA ALA A 64 -11.95 12.40 2.98
C ALA A 64 -11.66 11.51 4.20
N ILE A 65 -10.81 10.48 4.06
CA ILE A 65 -10.48 9.54 5.15
C ILE A 65 -9.61 10.17 6.24
N SER A 66 -8.81 11.19 5.91
CA SER A 66 -7.95 11.91 6.85
C SER A 66 -8.61 13.15 7.46
N ALA A 67 -9.80 13.51 7.02
CA ALA A 67 -10.52 14.69 7.49
C ALA A 67 -10.69 14.71 9.02
N PRO A 68 -10.56 15.88 9.67
CA PRO A 68 -10.79 15.98 11.10
C PRO A 68 -12.27 15.72 11.43
N GLY A 69 -12.52 14.97 12.51
CA GLY A 69 -13.88 14.69 13.00
C GLY A 69 -13.88 13.73 14.17
N ASP A 70 -15.00 13.70 14.90
CA ASP A 70 -15.25 12.74 15.99
C ASP A 70 -15.93 11.47 15.42
N VAL A 71 -15.22 10.77 14.56
CA VAL A 71 -15.71 9.54 13.93
C VAL A 71 -14.88 8.33 14.36
N ASN A 72 -15.44 7.15 14.22
CA ASN A 72 -14.67 5.91 14.37
C ASN A 72 -13.76 5.73 13.15
N LEU A 73 -12.51 6.17 13.26
CA LEU A 73 -11.53 6.11 12.17
C LEU A 73 -11.26 4.68 11.70
N GLY A 74 -11.31 3.70 12.60
CA GLY A 74 -11.16 2.30 12.22
C GLY A 74 -12.28 1.82 11.32
N GLU A 75 -13.52 2.26 11.55
CA GLU A 75 -14.65 1.95 10.67
C GLU A 75 -14.55 2.66 9.32
N VAL A 76 -14.11 3.92 9.31
CA VAL A 76 -13.87 4.67 8.08
C VAL A 76 -12.85 3.96 7.20
N LEU A 77 -11.71 3.53 7.77
CA LEU A 77 -10.68 2.84 7.00
C LEU A 77 -11.10 1.43 6.56
N ASN A 78 -11.82 0.68 7.39
CA ASN A 78 -12.35 -0.63 7.00
C ASN A 78 -13.34 -0.49 5.84
N ARG A 79 -14.25 0.50 5.91
CA ARG A 79 -15.22 0.77 4.85
C ARG A 79 -14.52 1.21 3.57
N ALA A 80 -13.59 2.15 3.65
CA ALA A 80 -12.81 2.58 2.50
C ALA A 80 -12.08 1.42 1.82
N SER A 81 -11.48 0.51 2.60
CA SER A 81 -10.85 -0.70 2.06
C SER A 81 -11.82 -1.58 1.27
N ILE A 82 -13.04 -1.77 1.79
CA ILE A 82 -14.08 -2.57 1.12
C ILE A 82 -14.54 -1.89 -0.18
N GLU A 83 -14.82 -0.61 -0.14
CA GLU A 83 -15.34 0.16 -1.27
C GLU A 83 -14.32 0.31 -2.40
N ILE A 84 -13.03 0.55 -2.05
CA ILE A 84 -11.94 0.59 -3.04
C ILE A 84 -11.77 -0.78 -3.71
N GLU A 85 -11.76 -1.89 -2.96
CA GLU A 85 -11.67 -3.23 -3.55
C GLU A 85 -12.86 -3.52 -4.47
N ALA A 86 -14.08 -3.19 -4.04
CA ALA A 86 -15.29 -3.40 -4.84
C ALA A 86 -15.27 -2.60 -6.15
N ALA A 87 -14.81 -1.35 -6.11
CA ALA A 87 -14.69 -0.50 -7.28
C ALA A 87 -13.60 -0.96 -8.27
N ASN A 88 -12.64 -1.76 -7.81
CA ASN A 88 -11.49 -2.21 -8.60
C ASN A 88 -11.40 -3.74 -8.74
N ALA A 89 -12.51 -4.46 -8.56
CA ALA A 89 -12.55 -5.91 -8.73
C ALA A 89 -12.30 -6.32 -10.19
N PRO A 90 -11.59 -7.45 -10.44
CA PRO A 90 -10.95 -8.34 -9.47
C PRO A 90 -9.51 -7.95 -9.08
N ARG A 91 -8.99 -6.82 -9.55
CA ARG A 91 -7.55 -6.45 -9.46
C ARG A 91 -7.08 -6.25 -8.02
N LEU A 92 -7.94 -5.73 -7.13
CA LEU A 92 -7.61 -5.46 -5.72
C LEU A 92 -8.28 -6.40 -4.72
N ASP A 93 -8.95 -7.46 -5.17
CA ASP A 93 -9.67 -8.37 -4.27
C ASP A 93 -8.78 -8.95 -3.18
N GLY A 94 -9.17 -8.75 -1.91
CA GLY A 94 -8.50 -9.32 -0.74
C GLY A 94 -7.15 -8.67 -0.36
N ILE A 95 -6.80 -7.54 -0.97
CA ILE A 95 -5.52 -6.86 -0.71
C ILE A 95 -5.64 -5.89 0.47
N LEU A 96 -6.65 -5.01 0.46
CA LEU A 96 -6.82 -3.96 1.47
C LEU A 96 -7.50 -4.47 2.75
N ARG A 97 -8.42 -5.43 2.62
CA ARG A 97 -9.17 -6.03 3.74
C ARG A 97 -8.35 -6.96 4.63
N THR A 98 -7.06 -7.15 4.36
CA THR A 98 -6.16 -7.94 5.21
C THR A 98 -5.94 -7.33 6.60
N THR A 99 -6.19 -6.03 6.75
CA THR A 99 -6.01 -5.30 8.01
C THR A 99 -7.36 -4.87 8.57
N ASN A 100 -7.66 -5.32 9.80
CA ASN A 100 -8.84 -4.84 10.54
C ASN A 100 -8.47 -3.65 11.42
N TRP A 101 -8.92 -2.45 11.03
CA TRP A 101 -8.67 -1.21 11.75
C TRP A 101 -9.53 -1.04 13.02
N ASN A 102 -10.49 -1.96 13.26
CA ASN A 102 -11.33 -1.99 14.46
C ASN A 102 -10.98 -3.17 15.42
N ASP A 103 -9.77 -3.72 15.31
CA ASP A 103 -9.32 -4.82 16.17
C ASP A 103 -8.95 -4.30 17.58
N ASP A 104 -9.85 -4.49 18.55
CA ASP A 104 -9.64 -4.09 19.95
C ASP A 104 -8.52 -4.88 20.63
N SER A 105 -8.26 -6.10 20.17
CA SER A 105 -7.17 -6.93 20.73
C SER A 105 -5.79 -6.39 20.39
N LYS A 106 -5.68 -5.70 19.27
CA LYS A 106 -4.41 -5.14 18.75
C LYS A 106 -4.28 -3.65 18.99
N LEU A 107 -5.33 -2.88 18.76
CA LEU A 107 -5.32 -1.41 18.86
C LEU A 107 -5.86 -0.88 20.19
N GLY A 108 -6.41 -1.77 21.02
CA GLY A 108 -6.95 -1.43 22.34
C GLY A 108 -8.32 -0.72 22.28
N THR A 109 -8.61 0.10 23.28
CA THR A 109 -9.90 0.79 23.38
C THR A 109 -10.19 1.71 22.19
N PRO A 110 -11.47 2.02 21.88
CA PRO A 110 -11.84 2.92 20.80
C PRO A 110 -11.11 4.26 20.81
N ALA A 111 -10.93 4.85 21.99
CA ALA A 111 -10.20 6.11 22.14
C ALA A 111 -8.70 5.97 21.77
N ASN A 112 -8.06 4.89 22.23
CA ASN A 112 -6.65 4.62 21.92
C ASN A 112 -6.47 4.32 20.42
N ARG A 113 -7.36 3.50 19.87
CA ARG A 113 -7.39 3.15 18.45
C ARG A 113 -7.50 4.41 17.58
N ASN A 114 -8.50 5.26 17.83
CA ASN A 114 -8.66 6.52 17.10
C ASN A 114 -7.42 7.43 17.21
N ARG A 115 -6.79 7.48 18.39
CA ARG A 115 -5.56 8.25 18.58
C ARG A 115 -4.40 7.70 17.73
N ILE A 116 -4.22 6.38 17.69
CA ILE A 116 -3.18 5.71 16.91
C ILE A 116 -3.41 5.98 15.42
N ILE A 117 -4.63 5.71 14.92
CA ILE A 117 -4.97 5.87 13.51
C ILE A 117 -4.82 7.34 13.09
N ARG A 118 -5.28 8.29 13.89
CA ARG A 118 -5.12 9.71 13.62
C ARG A 118 -3.66 10.12 13.51
N ASN A 119 -2.81 9.65 14.40
CA ASN A 119 -1.38 9.92 14.34
C ASN A 119 -0.74 9.32 13.08
N LEU A 120 -1.16 8.13 12.64
CA LEU A 120 -0.70 7.56 11.39
C LEU A 120 -1.15 8.41 10.20
N LEU A 121 -2.44 8.75 10.12
CA LEU A 121 -2.97 9.60 9.05
C LEU A 121 -2.21 10.92 8.93
N VAL A 122 -1.95 11.61 10.05
CA VAL A 122 -1.17 12.86 10.07
C VAL A 122 0.22 12.63 9.48
N HIS A 123 0.96 11.62 9.95
CA HIS A 123 2.32 11.37 9.45
C HIS A 123 2.36 10.95 7.99
N PHE A 124 1.37 10.17 7.54
CA PHE A 124 1.28 9.79 6.13
C PHE A 124 0.81 10.93 5.23
N SER A 125 0.07 11.91 5.76
CA SER A 125 -0.31 13.12 5.01
C SER A 125 0.91 13.98 4.65
N ASP A 126 1.98 13.94 5.47
CA ASP A 126 3.23 14.64 5.20
C ASP A 126 4.11 13.94 4.14
N LEU A 127 3.75 12.70 3.75
CA LEU A 127 4.48 11.93 2.74
C LEU A 127 3.84 12.16 1.36
N SER A 128 4.68 12.35 0.36
CA SER A 128 4.26 12.28 -1.04
C SER A 128 4.78 10.98 -1.64
N LEU A 129 3.83 10.15 -2.11
CA LEU A 129 4.10 8.89 -2.79
C LEU A 129 3.73 8.99 -4.28
N ARG A 130 3.83 10.17 -4.85
CA ARG A 130 3.62 10.46 -6.28
C ARG A 130 4.78 9.91 -7.11
N ASP A 131 4.54 9.59 -8.38
CA ASP A 131 5.55 9.02 -9.27
C ASP A 131 6.78 9.92 -9.45
N ASP A 132 6.57 11.23 -9.54
CA ASP A 132 7.62 12.23 -9.69
C ASP A 132 8.49 12.43 -8.43
N HIS A 133 8.01 11.96 -7.28
CA HIS A 133 8.73 12.00 -6.00
C HIS A 133 9.37 10.65 -5.62
N LEU A 134 9.06 9.58 -6.34
CA LEU A 134 9.59 8.25 -6.06
C LEU A 134 10.89 8.01 -6.82
N GLU A 135 11.95 7.62 -6.09
CA GLU A 135 13.24 7.28 -6.69
C GLU A 135 13.18 6.05 -7.61
N ASN A 136 12.20 5.17 -7.39
CA ASN A 136 11.97 4.00 -8.22
C ASN A 136 10.52 3.49 -8.11
N PRO A 137 10.01 2.80 -9.16
CA PRO A 137 8.65 2.26 -9.18
C PRO A 137 8.37 1.20 -8.10
N ASN A 138 9.41 0.58 -7.53
CA ASN A 138 9.27 -0.51 -6.54
C ASN A 138 9.33 -0.03 -5.08
N VAL A 139 9.10 1.24 -4.83
CA VAL A 139 9.23 1.82 -3.47
C VAL A 139 8.37 1.11 -2.42
N LEU A 140 7.19 0.59 -2.80
CA LEU A 140 6.34 -0.17 -1.88
C LEU A 140 6.94 -1.54 -1.54
N GLY A 141 7.53 -2.21 -2.53
CA GLY A 141 8.29 -3.45 -2.29
C GLY A 141 9.48 -3.21 -1.37
N ASP A 142 10.19 -2.11 -1.57
CA ASP A 142 11.32 -1.70 -0.73
C ASP A 142 10.90 -1.42 0.70
N ALA A 143 9.79 -0.71 0.90
CA ALA A 143 9.23 -0.44 2.21
C ALA A 143 8.79 -1.74 2.90
N TYR A 144 8.18 -2.67 2.16
CA TYR A 144 7.81 -3.99 2.66
C TYR A 144 9.04 -4.78 3.13
N GLU A 145 10.08 -4.89 2.30
CA GLU A 145 11.33 -5.57 2.63
C GLU A 145 12.02 -4.94 3.85
N TYR A 146 12.07 -3.61 3.90
CA TYR A 146 12.61 -2.89 5.04
C TYR A 146 11.87 -3.19 6.34
N LEU A 147 10.52 -3.19 6.30
CA LEU A 147 9.69 -3.50 7.46
C LEU A 147 9.89 -4.94 7.93
N ILE A 148 9.89 -5.91 7.00
CA ILE A 148 10.18 -7.32 7.36
C ILE A 148 11.53 -7.43 8.06
N LYS A 149 12.57 -6.83 7.52
CA LYS A 149 13.92 -6.86 8.11
C LYS A 149 13.94 -6.26 9.52
N GLN A 150 13.36 -5.07 9.71
CA GLN A 150 13.35 -4.39 11.00
C GLN A 150 12.56 -5.17 12.07
N PHE A 151 11.45 -5.81 11.69
CA PHE A 151 10.60 -6.52 12.64
C PHE A 151 11.01 -7.98 12.85
N ALA A 152 11.75 -8.60 11.95
CA ALA A 152 12.37 -9.90 12.18
C ALA A 152 13.41 -9.82 13.31
N ASP A 153 14.16 -8.74 13.36
CA ASP A 153 15.17 -8.51 14.41
C ASP A 153 14.52 -8.22 15.77
N ASP A 154 13.43 -7.46 15.83
CA ASP A 154 12.73 -7.08 17.07
C ASP A 154 11.93 -8.25 17.68
N ALA A 155 11.43 -9.19 16.89
CA ALA A 155 10.59 -10.29 17.36
C ALA A 155 11.39 -11.47 17.94
N GLY A 156 12.72 -11.48 17.87
CA GLY A 156 13.57 -12.59 18.34
C GLY A 156 13.24 -13.94 17.68
N LYS A 157 12.35 -13.96 16.72
CA LYS A 157 11.93 -15.14 15.98
C LYS A 157 12.85 -15.30 14.77
N LYS A 158 13.75 -16.25 14.85
CA LYS A 158 14.41 -16.88 13.70
C LYS A 158 13.34 -17.59 12.84
N GLY A 159 12.41 -16.88 12.29
CA GLY A 159 11.26 -17.46 11.64
C GLY A 159 11.00 -16.86 10.27
N GLY A 160 11.60 -17.43 9.24
CA GLY A 160 10.93 -17.79 8.00
C GLY A 160 10.51 -16.72 7.01
N GLU A 161 10.51 -15.45 7.33
CA GLU A 161 10.27 -14.41 6.34
C GLU A 161 11.63 -13.85 5.88
N PHE A 162 12.33 -14.58 5.04
CA PHE A 162 13.56 -14.11 4.40
C PHE A 162 13.20 -13.47 3.06
N TYR A 163 13.64 -12.25 2.85
CA TYR A 163 13.65 -11.68 1.51
C TYR A 163 14.96 -12.03 0.79
N THR A 164 14.90 -12.19 -0.51
CA THR A 164 16.10 -12.39 -1.32
C THR A 164 16.77 -11.04 -1.56
N PRO A 165 18.06 -10.84 -1.18
CA PRO A 165 18.75 -9.58 -1.39
C PRO A 165 18.70 -9.13 -2.86
N ARG A 166 18.51 -7.83 -3.12
CA ARG A 166 18.38 -7.29 -4.49
C ARG A 166 19.51 -7.66 -5.42
N SER A 167 20.76 -7.70 -4.93
CA SER A 167 21.90 -8.14 -5.75
C SER A 167 21.78 -9.57 -6.21
N VAL A 168 21.15 -10.44 -5.40
CA VAL A 168 20.88 -11.83 -5.74
C VAL A 168 19.70 -11.94 -6.71
N VAL A 169 18.61 -11.17 -6.47
CA VAL A 169 17.48 -11.08 -7.39
C VAL A 169 17.95 -10.66 -8.78
N ARG A 170 18.75 -9.60 -8.84
CA ARG A 170 19.33 -9.10 -10.09
C ARG A 170 20.16 -10.17 -10.79
N LEU A 171 21.07 -10.79 -10.07
CA LEU A 171 21.91 -11.86 -10.62
C LEU A 171 21.08 -13.03 -11.19
N LEU A 172 20.05 -13.47 -10.44
CA LEU A 172 19.21 -14.58 -10.87
C LEU A 172 18.40 -14.23 -12.12
N VAL A 173 17.82 -13.02 -12.19
CA VAL A 173 17.08 -12.57 -13.37
C VAL A 173 18.00 -12.40 -14.57
N GLU A 174 19.18 -11.80 -14.42
CA GLU A 174 20.18 -11.67 -15.48
C GLU A 174 20.65 -13.04 -16.00
N LEU A 175 20.78 -14.05 -15.11
CA LEU A 175 21.13 -15.42 -15.51
C LEU A 175 19.99 -16.14 -16.24
N LEU A 176 18.73 -15.85 -15.88
CA LEU A 176 17.55 -16.42 -16.55
C LEU A 176 17.31 -15.79 -17.92
N ASP A 177 17.76 -14.55 -18.12
CA ASP A 177 17.60 -13.78 -19.36
C ASP A 177 16.16 -13.84 -19.91
N PRO A 178 15.13 -13.47 -19.12
CA PRO A 178 13.75 -13.52 -19.57
C PRO A 178 13.52 -12.57 -20.74
N ARG A 179 12.65 -12.97 -21.67
CA ARG A 179 12.29 -12.17 -22.87
C ARG A 179 10.79 -11.99 -22.93
N GLU A 180 10.39 -10.97 -23.66
CA GLU A 180 8.99 -10.68 -23.92
C GLU A 180 8.22 -11.92 -24.42
N GLY A 181 7.03 -12.14 -23.84
CA GLY A 181 6.19 -13.30 -24.16
C GLY A 181 6.53 -14.59 -23.41
N MET A 182 7.58 -14.62 -22.59
CA MET A 182 7.86 -15.76 -21.71
C MET A 182 6.98 -15.78 -20.48
N TRP A 183 6.65 -16.99 -20.02
CA TRP A 183 5.96 -17.21 -18.76
C TRP A 183 6.98 -17.42 -17.64
N ILE A 184 6.86 -16.63 -16.58
CA ILE A 184 7.72 -16.75 -15.40
C ILE A 184 6.85 -17.16 -14.21
N CYS A 185 7.30 -18.16 -13.46
CA CYS A 185 6.66 -18.62 -12.24
C CYS A 185 7.69 -18.63 -11.10
N ASP A 186 7.36 -17.94 -10.04
CA ASP A 186 8.12 -18.02 -8.78
C ASP A 186 7.27 -18.71 -7.71
N PRO A 187 7.54 -19.99 -7.38
CA PRO A 187 6.76 -20.74 -6.40
C PRO A 187 6.97 -20.24 -4.96
N THR A 188 7.93 -19.34 -4.76
CA THR A 188 8.31 -18.78 -3.45
C THR A 188 8.34 -17.25 -3.48
N ALA A 189 7.44 -16.65 -4.23
CA ALA A 189 7.45 -15.23 -4.63
C ALA A 189 7.67 -14.22 -3.49
N GLY A 190 7.26 -14.56 -2.25
CA GLY A 190 7.43 -13.64 -1.11
C GLY A 190 6.80 -12.27 -1.39
N SER A 191 7.62 -11.21 -1.45
CA SER A 191 7.19 -9.86 -1.83
C SER A 191 7.00 -9.66 -3.35
N GLY A 192 7.26 -10.68 -4.16
CA GLY A 192 7.22 -10.57 -5.62
C GLY A 192 8.43 -9.88 -6.24
N GLY A 193 9.45 -9.55 -5.46
CA GLY A 193 10.60 -8.78 -5.92
C GLY A 193 11.30 -9.36 -7.15
N MET A 194 11.39 -10.69 -7.25
CA MET A 194 11.99 -11.37 -8.41
C MET A 194 11.14 -11.21 -9.68
N LEU A 195 9.80 -11.35 -9.55
CA LEU A 195 8.86 -11.18 -10.66
C LEU A 195 8.82 -9.72 -11.13
N ILE A 196 8.81 -8.77 -10.17
CA ILE A 196 8.84 -7.33 -10.46
C ILE A 196 10.11 -6.97 -11.22
N TYR A 197 11.28 -7.44 -10.73
CA TYR A 197 12.55 -7.16 -11.41
C TYR A 197 12.63 -7.82 -12.79
N ALA A 198 12.11 -9.05 -12.95
CA ALA A 198 12.03 -9.71 -14.24
C ALA A 198 11.16 -8.94 -15.25
N ALA A 199 10.03 -8.39 -14.82
CA ALA A 199 9.18 -7.54 -15.65
C ALA A 199 9.84 -6.21 -16.05
N GLN A 200 10.72 -5.67 -15.21
CA GLN A 200 11.49 -4.46 -15.51
C GLN A 200 12.72 -4.73 -16.39
N TYR A 201 13.21 -5.96 -16.37
CA TYR A 201 14.39 -6.39 -17.14
C TYR A 201 14.06 -6.60 -18.63
N VAL A 202 12.84 -7.01 -18.95
CA VAL A 202 12.32 -7.25 -20.31
C VAL A 202 11.92 -5.94 -20.97
#